data_bd1f21fa60613f8694364f2b785762be
#
_entry.id   bd1f21fa60613f8694364f2b785762be
#
_cell.length_a   1.000
_cell.length_b   1.000
_cell.length_c   1.000
_cell.angle_alpha   90.00
_cell.angle_beta   90.00
_cell.angle_gamma   90.00
#
_symmetry.space_group_name_H-M   'P 1'
#
loop_
_entity.id
_entity.type
_entity.pdbx_description
1 polymer ?
#
loop_
_entity_poly.entity_id
_entity_poly.type
_entity_poly.pdbx_seq_one_letter_code
_entity_poly.pdbx_strand_id
1 'polypeptide(L)'
;LHHVYDDIAYELSNHIVVENMKVPLKICAGAVYIEPHMNEINAIRSRLTYAINHSKSAHHGELVIFNDEISGNSEYQFNLISLIHKSATTDFKGFRLFYQPIADTKTGVIKGMEALIRWELEPYGVVSPGIFMEWLEQDPCIFDLGNWIIRTALSDIKRLRRNHHDFFVNVNIAAAQLERKEFRDSVLSIIKETNSTPEELCLELTERCRDLDVNFLKNEVNFFRSHGIKIALDDFGTGNSSLSLALELP
;
A
#
# COMPACT_ATOMS: atom_id res chain seq x y z
N LEU A 1 -13.81 -7.32 27.01
CA LEU A 1 -13.17 -7.31 25.69
C LEU A 1 -12.56 -8.67 25.37
N HIS A 2 -11.73 -9.26 26.26
CA HIS A 2 -11.16 -10.61 26.08
C HIS A 2 -12.22 -11.65 25.83
N HIS A 3 -13.29 -11.74 26.64
CA HIS A 3 -14.39 -12.70 26.42
C HIS A 3 -15.01 -12.60 25.03
N VAL A 4 -15.25 -11.39 24.53
CA VAL A 4 -15.81 -11.19 23.17
C VAL A 4 -14.83 -11.69 22.10
N TYR A 5 -13.54 -11.45 22.28
CA TYR A 5 -12.53 -11.96 21.39
C TYR A 5 -12.46 -13.50 21.43
N ASP A 6 -12.43 -14.06 22.62
CA ASP A 6 -12.35 -15.51 22.84
C ASP A 6 -13.57 -16.24 22.24
N ASP A 7 -14.77 -15.68 22.38
CA ASP A 7 -16.00 -16.21 21.77
C ASP A 7 -15.90 -16.20 20.23
N ILE A 8 -15.48 -15.08 19.63
CA ILE A 8 -15.30 -14.97 18.18
C ILE A 8 -14.21 -15.92 17.69
N ALA A 9 -13.08 -15.99 18.37
CA ALA A 9 -11.96 -16.85 18.01
C ALA A 9 -12.36 -18.33 18.08
N TYR A 10 -13.14 -18.72 19.09
CA TYR A 10 -13.69 -20.07 19.26
C TYR A 10 -14.62 -20.44 18.10
N GLU A 11 -15.56 -19.57 17.75
CA GLU A 11 -16.50 -19.81 16.67
C GLU A 11 -15.77 -19.97 15.32
N LEU A 12 -14.83 -19.09 15.02
CA LEU A 12 -14.05 -19.13 13.77
C LEU A 12 -13.12 -20.36 13.70
N SER A 13 -12.57 -20.80 14.83
CA SER A 13 -11.68 -21.97 14.86
C SER A 13 -12.42 -23.30 14.75
N ASN A 14 -13.68 -23.35 15.18
CA ASN A 14 -14.40 -24.63 15.33
C ASN A 14 -15.55 -24.84 14.35
N HIS A 15 -16.10 -23.76 13.81
CA HIS A 15 -17.36 -23.82 13.05
C HIS A 15 -17.23 -23.47 11.57
N ILE A 16 -16.04 -23.11 11.10
CA ILE A 16 -15.83 -22.85 9.66
C ILE A 16 -15.60 -24.18 8.94
N VAL A 17 -16.49 -24.49 8.00
CA VAL A 17 -16.42 -25.70 7.17
C VAL A 17 -16.36 -25.28 5.71
N VAL A 18 -15.32 -25.70 5.00
CA VAL A 18 -15.15 -25.51 3.56
C VAL A 18 -15.03 -26.89 2.92
N GLU A 19 -15.88 -27.22 1.95
CA GLU A 19 -15.87 -28.51 1.24
C GLU A 19 -15.84 -29.74 2.17
N ASN A 20 -16.63 -29.71 3.26
CA ASN A 20 -16.69 -30.73 4.32
C ASN A 20 -15.44 -30.86 5.21
N MET A 21 -14.47 -29.97 5.08
CA MET A 21 -13.31 -29.89 5.97
C MET A 21 -13.47 -28.76 6.97
N LYS A 22 -13.17 -29.03 8.25
CA LYS A 22 -13.07 -27.98 9.27
C LYS A 22 -11.78 -27.19 9.03
N VAL A 23 -11.92 -25.89 8.82
CA VAL A 23 -10.79 -24.97 8.62
C VAL A 23 -10.67 -24.09 9.86
N PRO A 24 -9.68 -24.33 10.74
CA PRO A 24 -9.47 -23.45 11.90
C PRO A 24 -8.89 -22.12 11.42
N LEU A 25 -9.63 -21.04 11.64
CA LEU A 25 -9.14 -19.70 11.39
C LEU A 25 -8.60 -19.08 12.67
N LYS A 26 -7.42 -18.48 12.57
CA LYS A 26 -6.87 -17.60 13.60
C LYS A 26 -7.14 -16.15 13.24
N ILE A 27 -7.55 -15.37 14.22
CA ILE A 27 -7.78 -13.94 14.04
C ILE A 27 -6.74 -13.14 14.82
N CYS A 28 -6.22 -12.10 14.20
CA CYS A 28 -5.44 -11.07 14.89
C CYS A 28 -6.37 -9.89 15.18
N ALA A 29 -6.34 -9.41 16.40
CA ALA A 29 -7.18 -8.29 16.80
C ALA A 29 -6.39 -7.27 17.60
N GLY A 30 -6.69 -5.98 17.33
CA GLY A 30 -6.17 -4.86 18.10
C GLY A 30 -7.30 -4.12 18.79
N ALA A 31 -7.03 -3.57 19.95
CA ALA A 31 -7.95 -2.74 20.69
C ALA A 31 -7.25 -1.56 21.36
N VAL A 32 -8.00 -0.49 21.62
CA VAL A 32 -7.56 0.68 22.38
C VAL A 32 -8.64 1.11 23.35
N TYR A 33 -8.25 1.44 24.57
CA TYR A 33 -9.16 2.11 25.50
C TYR A 33 -9.27 3.57 25.14
N ILE A 34 -10.51 4.04 24.88
CA ILE A 34 -10.78 5.45 24.60
C ILE A 34 -11.02 6.14 25.94
N GLU A 35 -10.13 7.08 26.29
CA GLU A 35 -10.26 7.87 27.49
C GLU A 35 -10.96 9.21 27.19
N PRO A 36 -11.64 9.84 28.18
CA PRO A 36 -12.43 11.05 27.94
C PRO A 36 -11.66 12.24 27.36
N HIS A 37 -10.34 12.27 27.52
CA HIS A 37 -9.47 13.31 27.00
C HIS A 37 -8.93 13.02 25.59
N MET A 38 -9.19 11.83 25.02
CA MET A 38 -8.78 11.45 23.67
C MET A 38 -9.75 12.03 22.64
N ASN A 39 -9.49 13.28 22.22
CA ASN A 39 -10.33 13.98 21.25
C ASN A 39 -9.82 13.90 19.81
N GLU A 40 -8.62 13.36 19.60
CA GLU A 40 -7.99 13.25 18.28
C GLU A 40 -8.25 11.86 17.67
N ILE A 41 -9.12 11.80 16.68
CA ILE A 41 -9.46 10.57 15.94
C ILE A 41 -8.21 9.92 15.34
N ASN A 42 -7.28 10.71 14.83
CA ASN A 42 -6.04 10.20 14.25
C ASN A 42 -5.14 9.50 15.27
N ALA A 43 -5.07 10.00 16.52
CA ALA A 43 -4.33 9.35 17.59
C ALA A 43 -4.95 8.00 17.98
N ILE A 44 -6.29 7.92 18.07
CA ILE A 44 -7.01 6.67 18.33
C ILE A 44 -6.73 5.65 17.22
N ARG A 45 -6.82 6.09 15.98
CA ARG A 45 -6.59 5.26 14.79
C ARG A 45 -5.16 4.73 14.73
N SER A 46 -4.16 5.56 15.02
CA SER A 46 -2.76 5.15 15.07
C SER A 46 -2.50 4.08 16.13
N ARG A 47 -3.08 4.25 17.33
CA ARG A 47 -2.98 3.26 18.42
C ARG A 47 -3.64 1.94 18.03
N LEU A 48 -4.78 1.99 17.36
CA LEU A 48 -5.50 0.81 16.88
C LEU A 48 -4.70 0.06 15.81
N THR A 49 -4.19 0.79 14.80
CA THR A 49 -3.33 0.24 13.74
C THR A 49 -2.09 -0.42 14.34
N TYR A 50 -1.45 0.23 15.30
CA TYR A 50 -0.30 -0.32 16.02
C TYR A 50 -0.67 -1.66 16.70
N ALA A 51 -1.76 -1.70 17.48
CA ALA A 51 -2.18 -2.89 18.21
C ALA A 51 -2.49 -4.07 17.26
N ILE A 52 -3.15 -3.81 16.13
CA ILE A 52 -3.45 -4.82 15.10
C ILE A 52 -2.16 -5.36 14.49
N ASN A 53 -1.23 -4.50 14.13
CA ASN A 53 0.03 -4.92 13.52
C ASN A 53 0.92 -5.70 14.50
N HIS A 54 0.94 -5.29 15.76
CA HIS A 54 1.63 -6.03 16.80
C HIS A 54 1.03 -7.43 17.03
N SER A 55 -0.31 -7.55 16.98
CA SER A 55 -0.99 -8.85 16.99
C SER A 55 -0.58 -9.73 15.80
N LYS A 56 -0.41 -9.16 14.62
CA LYS A 56 -0.01 -9.92 13.41
C LYS A 56 1.44 -10.37 13.45
N SER A 57 2.37 -9.52 13.89
CA SER A 57 3.81 -9.77 13.84
C SER A 57 4.34 -10.55 15.03
N ALA A 58 3.91 -10.21 16.25
CA ALA A 58 4.47 -10.76 17.47
C ALA A 58 3.57 -11.80 18.16
N HIS A 59 2.26 -11.71 17.97
CA HIS A 59 1.26 -12.51 18.70
C HIS A 59 0.19 -13.06 17.75
N HIS A 60 0.61 -13.88 16.79
CA HIS A 60 -0.31 -14.47 15.81
C HIS A 60 -1.52 -15.17 16.47
N GLY A 61 -2.70 -14.59 16.29
CA GLY A 61 -3.97 -15.13 16.78
C GLY A 61 -4.30 -14.72 18.22
N GLU A 62 -3.84 -13.56 18.68
CA GLU A 62 -4.15 -12.99 19.99
C GLU A 62 -4.73 -11.58 19.86
N LEU A 63 -5.52 -11.19 20.88
CA LEU A 63 -5.98 -9.82 21.05
C LEU A 63 -4.87 -8.99 21.70
N VAL A 64 -4.41 -7.97 21.00
CA VAL A 64 -3.49 -6.97 21.56
C VAL A 64 -4.26 -5.72 21.94
N ILE A 65 -4.21 -5.33 23.21
CA ILE A 65 -4.75 -4.06 23.69
C ILE A 65 -3.60 -3.08 23.78
N PHE A 66 -3.71 -1.95 23.05
CA PHE A 66 -2.70 -0.90 23.12
C PHE A 66 -2.55 -0.40 24.56
N ASN A 67 -1.32 -0.36 25.04
CA ASN A 67 -0.89 0.32 26.25
C ASN A 67 0.51 0.93 26.03
N ASP A 68 0.89 1.86 26.89
CA ASP A 68 2.17 2.56 26.76
C ASP A 68 3.38 1.65 27.03
N GLU A 69 3.21 0.52 27.71
CA GLU A 69 4.28 -0.45 27.98
C GLU A 69 4.63 -1.25 26.71
N ILE A 70 3.62 -1.59 25.88
CA ILE A 70 3.83 -2.25 24.58
C ILE A 70 4.54 -1.31 23.62
N SER A 71 4.36 0.01 23.78
CA SER A 71 4.96 1.05 22.94
C SER A 71 6.45 1.34 23.23
N GLY A 72 7.05 0.80 24.28
CA GLY A 72 8.34 1.22 24.83
C GLY A 72 9.55 1.23 23.85
N ASN A 73 9.64 0.28 22.89
CA ASN A 73 10.56 0.37 21.72
C ASN A 73 9.91 0.92 20.46
N SER A 74 8.64 1.23 20.52
CA SER A 74 7.74 1.51 19.39
C SER A 74 7.17 2.92 19.43
N GLU A 75 7.56 3.75 20.39
CA GLU A 75 7.16 5.16 20.46
C GLU A 75 7.49 5.88 19.13
N TYR A 76 8.64 5.55 18.57
CA TYR A 76 9.04 6.06 17.26
C TYR A 76 8.06 5.62 16.16
N GLN A 77 7.71 4.33 16.09
CA GLN A 77 6.78 3.81 15.07
C GLN A 77 5.37 4.36 15.27
N PHE A 78 4.91 4.44 16.51
CA PHE A 78 3.62 5.04 16.84
C PHE A 78 3.56 6.52 16.43
N ASN A 79 4.60 7.28 16.71
CA ASN A 79 4.73 8.67 16.30
C ASN A 79 4.72 8.81 14.79
N LEU A 80 5.42 7.91 14.05
CA LEU A 80 5.40 7.91 12.58
C LEU A 80 3.99 7.70 12.02
N ILE A 81 3.23 6.72 12.51
CA ILE A 81 1.85 6.47 12.05
C ILE A 81 0.95 7.68 12.29
N SER A 82 1.04 8.27 13.48
CA SER A 82 0.30 9.48 13.83
C SER A 82 0.64 10.65 12.89
N LEU A 83 1.91 10.81 12.56
CA LEU A 83 2.39 11.85 11.66
C LEU A 83 1.99 11.60 10.19
N ILE A 84 1.92 10.33 9.76
CA ILE A 84 1.37 9.97 8.44
C ILE A 84 -0.10 10.38 8.33
N HIS A 85 -0.93 10.02 9.32
CA HIS A 85 -2.35 10.43 9.33
C HIS A 85 -2.52 11.94 9.33
N LYS A 86 -1.68 12.66 10.09
CA LYS A 86 -1.66 14.12 10.09
C LYS A 86 -1.25 14.69 8.74
N SER A 87 -0.25 14.08 8.11
CA SER A 87 0.21 14.47 6.77
C SER A 87 -0.88 14.28 5.71
N ALA A 88 -1.65 13.19 5.79
CA ALA A 88 -2.76 12.92 4.87
C ALA A 88 -3.84 14.02 4.90
N THR A 89 -4.07 14.65 6.07
CA THR A 89 -5.03 15.79 6.19
C THR A 89 -4.50 17.09 5.61
N THR A 90 -3.21 17.14 5.23
CA THR A 90 -2.53 18.32 4.67
C THR A 90 -1.92 18.04 3.31
N ASP A 91 -2.62 17.27 2.49
CA ASP A 91 -2.20 16.86 1.13
C ASP A 91 -0.81 16.20 1.12
N PHE A 92 -0.58 15.29 2.07
CA PHE A 92 0.66 14.54 2.25
C PHE A 92 1.93 15.41 2.37
N LYS A 93 1.80 16.56 3.05
CA LYS A 93 2.91 17.46 3.32
C LYS A 93 4.09 16.70 3.94
N GLY A 94 5.28 16.89 3.36
CA GLY A 94 6.52 16.20 3.75
C GLY A 94 6.81 14.98 2.90
N PHE A 95 5.82 14.40 2.22
CA PHE A 95 6.09 13.38 1.21
C PHE A 95 6.62 14.00 -0.08
N ARG A 96 7.57 13.30 -0.71
CA ARG A 96 8.17 13.69 -1.99
C ARG A 96 8.39 12.45 -2.86
N LEU A 97 8.40 12.64 -4.17
CA LEU A 97 8.81 11.61 -5.11
C LEU A 97 10.24 11.88 -5.57
N PHE A 98 11.07 10.84 -5.46
CA PHE A 98 12.36 10.76 -6.13
C PHE A 98 12.17 9.88 -7.36
N TYR A 99 12.99 10.08 -8.36
CA TYR A 99 12.85 9.39 -9.63
C TYR A 99 14.12 8.66 -10.00
N GLN A 100 14.01 7.36 -10.27
CA GLN A 100 15.09 6.55 -10.78
C GLN A 100 14.89 6.36 -12.29
N PRO A 101 15.88 6.75 -13.14
CA PRO A 101 15.73 6.64 -14.58
C PRO A 101 15.71 5.19 -15.05
N ILE A 102 14.84 4.89 -16.02
CA ILE A 102 14.73 3.61 -16.72
C ILE A 102 15.29 3.81 -18.11
N ALA A 103 16.38 3.11 -18.44
CA ALA A 103 17.06 3.21 -19.72
C ALA A 103 16.81 1.98 -20.59
N ASP A 104 16.71 2.20 -21.89
CA ASP A 104 16.74 1.11 -22.88
C ASP A 104 18.12 0.47 -22.91
N THR A 105 18.17 -0.84 -22.72
CA THR A 105 19.43 -1.59 -22.55
C THR A 105 20.30 -1.64 -23.80
N LYS A 106 19.71 -1.42 -24.99
CA LYS A 106 20.44 -1.45 -26.27
C LYS A 106 21.02 -0.09 -26.65
N THR A 107 20.26 0.96 -26.34
CA THR A 107 20.59 2.33 -26.80
C THR A 107 21.12 3.23 -25.69
N GLY A 108 20.92 2.86 -24.42
CA GLY A 108 21.21 3.69 -23.25
C GLY A 108 20.29 4.91 -23.10
N VAL A 109 19.30 5.07 -23.97
CA VAL A 109 18.36 6.19 -23.93
C VAL A 109 17.37 6.00 -22.80
N ILE A 110 17.18 7.04 -22.00
CA ILE A 110 16.18 7.04 -20.92
C ILE A 110 14.79 7.04 -21.54
N LYS A 111 13.98 6.01 -21.23
CA LYS A 111 12.62 5.82 -21.73
C LYS A 111 11.54 6.10 -20.69
N GLY A 112 11.91 6.11 -19.42
CA GLY A 112 10.98 6.34 -18.33
C GLY A 112 11.70 6.57 -17.01
N MET A 113 10.93 6.57 -15.95
CA MET A 113 11.43 6.65 -14.59
C MET A 113 10.53 5.92 -13.63
N GLU A 114 11.09 5.42 -12.54
CA GLU A 114 10.34 4.89 -11.42
C GLU A 114 10.16 5.97 -10.35
N ALA A 115 8.92 6.16 -9.89
CA ALA A 115 8.59 7.08 -8.82
C ALA A 115 8.76 6.40 -7.46
N LEU A 116 9.71 6.89 -6.69
CA LEU A 116 10.09 6.34 -5.39
C LEU A 116 9.71 7.33 -4.30
N ILE A 117 8.76 6.97 -3.47
CA ILE A 117 8.31 7.80 -2.37
C ILE A 117 9.41 7.99 -1.33
N ARG A 118 9.54 9.21 -0.82
CA ARG A 118 10.38 9.59 0.31
C ARG A 118 9.58 10.47 1.25
N TRP A 119 9.85 10.35 2.53
CA TRP A 119 9.18 11.16 3.54
C TRP A 119 10.20 11.99 4.30
N GLU A 120 10.14 13.30 4.13
CA GLU A 120 10.98 14.26 4.85
C GLU A 120 10.23 14.70 6.10
N LEU A 121 10.73 14.29 7.26
CA LEU A 121 10.06 14.44 8.54
C LEU A 121 11.01 15.08 9.57
N GLU A 122 10.71 16.30 9.99
CA GLU A 122 11.39 16.93 11.11
C GLU A 122 11.06 16.24 12.44
N PRO A 123 12.04 15.98 13.33
CA PRO A 123 13.49 16.22 13.19
C PRO A 123 14.27 15.06 12.58
N TYR A 124 13.59 14.04 12.04
CA TYR A 124 14.18 12.75 11.64
C TYR A 124 14.83 12.78 10.24
N GLY A 125 14.67 13.86 9.49
CA GLY A 125 15.17 13.95 8.12
C GLY A 125 14.39 13.06 7.14
N VAL A 126 15.09 12.45 6.18
CA VAL A 126 14.45 11.56 5.19
C VAL A 126 14.23 10.16 5.77
N VAL A 127 12.99 9.80 5.98
CA VAL A 127 12.56 8.47 6.45
C VAL A 127 12.45 7.52 5.26
N SER A 128 13.09 6.34 5.38
CA SER A 128 13.06 5.31 4.34
C SER A 128 11.66 4.70 4.18
N PRO A 129 11.22 4.41 2.94
CA PRO A 129 9.95 3.71 2.68
C PRO A 129 9.80 2.41 3.47
N GLY A 130 10.88 1.60 3.58
CA GLY A 130 10.86 0.35 4.35
C GLY A 130 10.47 0.50 5.82
N ILE A 131 10.55 1.71 6.38
CA ILE A 131 10.16 1.98 7.77
C ILE A 131 8.67 2.23 7.89
N PHE A 132 8.05 2.93 6.93
CA PHE A 132 6.65 3.37 7.05
C PHE A 132 5.68 2.64 6.11
N MET A 133 6.16 2.09 4.99
CA MET A 133 5.27 1.42 4.02
C MET A 133 4.65 0.16 4.58
N GLU A 134 5.38 -0.64 5.34
CA GLU A 134 4.85 -1.85 5.98
C GLU A 134 3.59 -1.58 6.81
N TRP A 135 3.59 -0.46 7.53
CA TRP A 135 2.45 0.00 8.34
C TRP A 135 1.36 0.62 7.49
N LEU A 136 1.76 1.40 6.50
CA LEU A 136 0.85 2.15 5.66
C LEU A 136 0.02 1.24 4.74
N GLU A 137 0.59 0.17 4.23
CA GLU A 137 -0.12 -0.80 3.39
C GLU A 137 -1.31 -1.47 4.09
N GLN A 138 -1.29 -1.50 5.43
CA GLN A 138 -2.38 -2.03 6.25
C GLN A 138 -3.35 -0.93 6.71
N ASP A 139 -3.06 0.33 6.43
CA ASP A 139 -3.90 1.47 6.79
C ASP A 139 -4.71 1.94 5.58
N PRO A 140 -5.99 2.29 5.76
CA PRO A 140 -6.81 2.84 4.68
C PRO A 140 -6.21 4.06 3.97
N CYS A 141 -5.32 4.79 4.62
CA CYS A 141 -4.62 5.95 4.07
C CYS A 141 -3.71 5.59 2.87
N ILE A 142 -3.34 4.29 2.69
CA ILE A 142 -2.57 3.84 1.53
C ILE A 142 -3.26 4.17 0.22
N PHE A 143 -4.61 4.13 0.18
CA PHE A 143 -5.37 4.44 -1.01
C PHE A 143 -5.22 5.91 -1.40
N ASP A 144 -5.37 6.81 -0.44
CA ASP A 144 -5.26 8.26 -0.66
C ASP A 144 -3.81 8.65 -1.01
N LEU A 145 -2.83 8.05 -0.33
CA LEU A 145 -1.42 8.26 -0.65
C LEU A 145 -1.08 7.76 -2.05
N GLY A 146 -1.57 6.60 -2.44
CA GLY A 146 -1.35 6.07 -3.78
C GLY A 146 -1.92 6.97 -4.87
N ASN A 147 -3.12 7.50 -4.66
CA ASN A 147 -3.73 8.49 -5.55
C ASN A 147 -2.88 9.77 -5.63
N TRP A 148 -2.35 10.24 -4.50
CA TRP A 148 -1.43 11.37 -4.47
C TRP A 148 -0.14 11.07 -5.22
N ILE A 149 0.45 9.88 -5.06
CA ILE A 149 1.66 9.45 -5.78
C ILE A 149 1.41 9.47 -7.28
N ILE A 150 0.34 8.84 -7.77
CA ILE A 150 0.02 8.78 -9.21
C ILE A 150 -0.18 10.19 -9.76
N ARG A 151 -0.95 11.04 -9.06
CA ARG A 151 -1.19 12.43 -9.48
C ARG A 151 0.10 13.24 -9.56
N THR A 152 0.95 13.13 -8.54
CA THR A 152 2.23 13.85 -8.48
C THR A 152 3.17 13.37 -9.57
N ALA A 153 3.32 12.04 -9.74
CA ALA A 153 4.18 11.45 -10.75
C ALA A 153 3.79 11.88 -12.18
N LEU A 154 2.49 11.81 -12.50
CA LEU A 154 1.97 12.25 -13.81
C LEU A 154 2.11 13.77 -14.01
N SER A 155 2.03 14.55 -12.96
CA SER A 155 2.25 16.00 -13.03
C SER A 155 3.73 16.34 -13.27
N ASP A 156 4.64 15.62 -12.65
CA ASP A 156 6.08 15.83 -12.76
C ASP A 156 6.63 15.38 -14.13
N ILE A 157 6.14 14.25 -14.67
CA ILE A 157 6.56 13.73 -15.97
C ILE A 157 6.33 14.72 -17.12
N LYS A 158 5.31 15.56 -17.03
CA LYS A 158 5.01 16.57 -18.05
C LYS A 158 6.16 17.53 -18.33
N ARG A 159 6.95 17.82 -17.29
CA ARG A 159 8.09 18.73 -17.42
C ARG A 159 9.22 18.10 -18.25
N LEU A 160 9.35 16.75 -18.15
CA LEU A 160 10.38 15.98 -18.84
C LEU A 160 9.97 15.57 -20.25
N ARG A 161 8.67 15.30 -20.47
CA ARG A 161 8.10 14.85 -21.74
C ARG A 161 8.23 15.83 -22.88
N ARG A 162 8.41 17.13 -22.64
CA ARG A 162 8.52 18.15 -23.71
C ARG A 162 9.52 17.77 -24.81
N ASN A 163 10.50 16.90 -24.49
CA ASN A 163 11.55 16.46 -25.40
C ASN A 163 11.51 14.95 -25.72
N HIS A 164 10.55 14.16 -25.12
CA HIS A 164 10.52 12.70 -25.23
C HIS A 164 9.07 12.22 -25.28
N HIS A 165 8.58 11.87 -26.48
CA HIS A 165 7.17 11.52 -26.70
C HIS A 165 6.75 10.18 -26.06
N ASP A 166 7.69 9.23 -25.87
CA ASP A 166 7.42 7.88 -25.35
C ASP A 166 7.82 7.71 -23.88
N PHE A 167 7.89 8.80 -23.13
CA PHE A 167 8.34 8.78 -21.74
C PHE A 167 7.19 8.36 -20.80
N PHE A 168 7.47 7.47 -19.86
CA PHE A 168 6.49 6.96 -18.89
C PHE A 168 7.05 6.98 -17.46
N VAL A 169 6.16 6.88 -16.48
CA VAL A 169 6.52 6.73 -15.07
C VAL A 169 5.94 5.45 -14.49
N ASN A 170 6.81 4.66 -13.85
CA ASN A 170 6.41 3.53 -13.03
C ASN A 170 5.98 4.03 -11.65
N VAL A 171 4.87 3.50 -11.18
CA VAL A 171 4.35 3.75 -9.82
C VAL A 171 4.03 2.42 -9.17
N ASN A 172 4.64 2.17 -8.02
CA ASN A 172 4.40 0.98 -7.21
C ASN A 172 2.99 0.99 -6.62
N ILE A 173 2.26 -0.11 -6.77
CA ILE A 173 0.88 -0.28 -6.31
C ILE A 173 0.81 -1.42 -5.29
N ALA A 174 0.27 -1.12 -4.12
CA ALA A 174 0.03 -2.12 -3.09
C ALA A 174 -1.25 -2.93 -3.39
N ALA A 175 -1.27 -4.20 -2.96
CA ALA A 175 -2.43 -5.08 -3.10
C ALA A 175 -3.72 -4.46 -2.55
N ALA A 176 -3.65 -3.83 -1.37
CA ALA A 176 -4.77 -3.17 -0.73
C ALA A 176 -5.38 -2.02 -1.56
N GLN A 177 -4.64 -1.43 -2.50
CA GLN A 177 -5.15 -0.42 -3.43
C GLN A 177 -5.95 -1.07 -4.56
N LEU A 178 -5.44 -2.18 -5.14
CA LEU A 178 -6.13 -2.92 -6.20
C LEU A 178 -7.48 -3.47 -5.74
N GLU A 179 -7.59 -3.91 -4.49
CA GLU A 179 -8.82 -4.44 -3.92
C GLU A 179 -9.91 -3.38 -3.69
N ARG A 180 -9.59 -2.10 -3.78
CA ARG A 180 -10.57 -1.02 -3.65
C ARG A 180 -11.38 -0.89 -4.94
N LYS A 181 -12.68 -0.96 -4.80
CA LYS A 181 -13.62 -0.85 -5.94
C LYS A 181 -13.45 0.45 -6.74
N GLU A 182 -13.07 1.50 -6.02
CA GLU A 182 -12.90 2.85 -6.58
C GLU A 182 -11.56 3.03 -7.29
N PHE A 183 -10.63 2.07 -7.20
CA PHE A 183 -9.25 2.26 -7.69
C PHE A 183 -9.18 2.50 -9.19
N ARG A 184 -9.93 1.73 -9.98
CA ARG A 184 -9.99 1.89 -11.44
C ARG A 184 -10.43 3.29 -11.85
N ASP A 185 -11.54 3.74 -11.28
CA ASP A 185 -12.11 5.06 -11.58
C ASP A 185 -11.20 6.18 -11.12
N SER A 186 -10.55 5.99 -9.97
CA SER A 186 -9.59 6.95 -9.42
C SER A 186 -8.39 7.14 -10.34
N VAL A 187 -7.79 6.05 -10.83
CA VAL A 187 -6.65 6.12 -11.77
C VAL A 187 -7.04 6.83 -13.06
N LEU A 188 -8.18 6.47 -13.67
CA LEU A 188 -8.66 7.11 -14.90
C LEU A 188 -8.99 8.59 -14.68
N SER A 189 -9.56 8.95 -13.53
CA SER A 189 -9.83 10.34 -13.16
C SER A 189 -8.52 11.15 -13.03
N ILE A 190 -7.50 10.60 -12.36
CA ILE A 190 -6.21 11.25 -12.18
C ILE A 190 -5.52 11.49 -13.53
N ILE A 191 -5.54 10.53 -14.45
CA ILE A 191 -5.00 10.69 -15.81
C ILE A 191 -5.67 11.88 -16.51
N LYS A 192 -7.00 11.97 -16.42
CA LYS A 192 -7.78 13.07 -17.00
C LYS A 192 -7.49 14.41 -16.30
N GLU A 193 -7.49 14.44 -14.97
CA GLU A 193 -7.22 15.65 -14.16
C GLU A 193 -5.84 16.23 -14.46
N THR A 194 -4.84 15.35 -14.60
CA THR A 194 -3.47 15.75 -14.93
C THR A 194 -3.28 16.04 -16.41
N ASN A 195 -4.31 15.90 -17.28
CA ASN A 195 -4.19 15.95 -18.75
C ASN A 195 -3.03 15.08 -19.26
N SER A 196 -2.85 13.90 -18.72
CA SER A 196 -1.87 12.91 -19.13
C SER A 196 -2.52 11.91 -20.10
N THR A 197 -1.69 11.09 -20.75
CA THR A 197 -2.21 9.95 -21.52
C THR A 197 -1.98 8.65 -20.76
N PRO A 198 -2.82 7.62 -20.97
CA PRO A 198 -2.68 6.35 -20.26
C PRO A 198 -1.30 5.70 -20.41
N GLU A 199 -0.67 5.85 -21.60
CA GLU A 199 0.63 5.27 -21.93
C GLU A 199 1.79 5.88 -21.12
N GLU A 200 1.55 7.03 -20.49
CA GLU A 200 2.51 7.69 -19.61
C GLU A 200 2.60 7.04 -18.24
N LEU A 201 1.60 6.22 -17.85
CA LEU A 201 1.56 5.52 -16.59
C LEU A 201 1.89 4.04 -16.77
N CYS A 202 2.77 3.55 -15.91
CA CYS A 202 2.99 2.13 -15.69
C CYS A 202 2.69 1.82 -14.22
N LEU A 203 1.72 0.96 -13.96
CA LEU A 203 1.44 0.47 -12.61
C LEU A 203 2.32 -0.74 -12.35
N GLU A 204 3.16 -0.65 -11.34
CA GLU A 204 4.09 -1.70 -10.95
C GLU A 204 3.54 -2.47 -9.76
N LEU A 205 3.23 -3.75 -9.99
CA LEU A 205 2.62 -4.61 -8.99
C LEU A 205 3.71 -5.12 -8.04
N THR A 206 3.60 -4.74 -6.77
CA THR A 206 4.53 -5.19 -5.73
C THR A 206 4.39 -6.68 -5.43
N GLU A 207 5.38 -7.25 -4.76
CA GLU A 207 5.41 -8.67 -4.38
C GLU A 207 4.12 -9.14 -3.69
N ARG A 208 3.51 -8.32 -2.85
CA ARG A 208 2.28 -8.67 -2.11
C ARG A 208 1.04 -8.82 -2.98
N CYS A 209 1.05 -8.28 -4.19
CA CYS A 209 -0.03 -8.52 -5.16
C CYS A 209 -0.13 -9.99 -5.59
N ARG A 210 0.91 -10.80 -5.34
CA ARG A 210 0.91 -12.25 -5.63
C ARG A 210 -0.05 -13.05 -4.74
N ASP A 211 -0.39 -12.51 -3.58
CA ASP A 211 -1.31 -13.16 -2.62
C ASP A 211 -2.78 -12.95 -2.99
N LEU A 212 -3.05 -12.11 -3.99
CA LEU A 212 -4.40 -11.87 -4.50
C LEU A 212 -4.89 -13.04 -5.37
N ASP A 213 -6.20 -13.21 -5.46
CA ASP A 213 -6.81 -14.17 -6.38
C ASP A 213 -6.36 -13.89 -7.82
N VAL A 214 -5.87 -14.93 -8.50
CA VAL A 214 -5.29 -14.82 -9.84
C VAL A 214 -6.29 -14.31 -10.87
N ASN A 215 -7.57 -14.71 -10.78
CA ASN A 215 -8.60 -14.25 -11.72
C ASN A 215 -8.94 -12.78 -11.47
N PHE A 216 -8.97 -12.37 -10.20
CA PHE A 216 -9.10 -10.96 -9.85
C PHE A 216 -7.95 -10.16 -10.46
N LEU A 217 -6.71 -10.59 -10.25
CA LEU A 217 -5.53 -9.89 -10.76
C LEU A 217 -5.51 -9.84 -12.30
N LYS A 218 -5.89 -10.94 -12.99
CA LYS A 218 -6.07 -10.96 -14.46
C LYS A 218 -7.07 -9.92 -14.91
N ASN A 219 -8.19 -9.78 -14.21
CA ASN A 219 -9.22 -8.80 -14.54
C ASN A 219 -8.72 -7.36 -14.36
N GLU A 220 -7.95 -7.08 -13.29
CA GLU A 220 -7.36 -5.76 -13.07
C GLU A 220 -6.33 -5.43 -14.16
N VAL A 221 -5.41 -6.36 -14.46
CA VAL A 221 -4.39 -6.19 -15.51
C VAL A 221 -5.04 -5.96 -16.87
N ASN A 222 -6.03 -6.78 -17.23
CA ASN A 222 -6.76 -6.60 -18.50
C ASN A 222 -7.47 -5.25 -18.58
N PHE A 223 -8.10 -4.83 -17.48
CA PHE A 223 -8.78 -3.55 -17.42
C PHE A 223 -7.80 -2.39 -17.72
N PHE A 224 -6.70 -2.30 -16.99
CA PHE A 224 -5.74 -1.21 -17.18
C PHE A 224 -5.06 -1.25 -18.55
N ARG A 225 -4.67 -2.43 -19.03
CA ARG A 225 -4.07 -2.59 -20.36
C ARG A 225 -5.03 -2.21 -21.48
N SER A 226 -6.32 -2.56 -21.36
CA SER A 226 -7.33 -2.16 -22.36
C SER A 226 -7.54 -0.65 -22.44
N HIS A 227 -7.17 0.08 -21.39
CA HIS A 227 -7.19 1.54 -21.36
C HIS A 227 -5.83 2.16 -21.73
N GLY A 228 -4.84 1.37 -22.16
CA GLY A 228 -3.53 1.87 -22.58
C GLY A 228 -2.52 2.06 -21.45
N ILE A 229 -2.87 1.72 -20.21
CA ILE A 229 -1.98 1.80 -19.04
C ILE A 229 -1.06 0.58 -19.05
N LYS A 230 0.24 0.81 -18.85
CA LYS A 230 1.23 -0.26 -18.76
C LYS A 230 1.18 -0.93 -17.39
N ILE A 231 1.49 -2.23 -17.37
CA ILE A 231 1.63 -3.00 -16.12
C ILE A 231 3.02 -3.62 -16.09
N ALA A 232 3.69 -3.52 -14.96
CA ALA A 232 4.95 -4.19 -14.66
C ALA A 232 4.80 -5.06 -13.40
N LEU A 233 5.66 -6.06 -13.28
CA LEU A 233 5.79 -6.87 -12.06
C LEU A 233 7.13 -6.52 -11.42
N ASP A 234 7.08 -6.11 -10.16
CA ASP A 234 8.27 -5.81 -9.37
C ASP A 234 8.94 -7.10 -8.87
N ASP A 235 10.24 -7.01 -8.57
CA ASP A 235 11.07 -8.09 -8.02
C ASP A 235 10.95 -9.43 -8.77
N PHE A 236 10.84 -9.38 -10.10
CA PHE A 236 10.74 -10.58 -10.93
C PHE A 236 11.98 -11.45 -10.79
N GLY A 237 11.78 -12.71 -10.39
CA GLY A 237 12.86 -13.72 -10.27
C GLY A 237 13.42 -13.88 -8.86
N THR A 238 12.97 -13.12 -7.87
CA THR A 238 13.42 -13.26 -6.46
C THR A 238 12.76 -14.41 -5.71
N GLY A 239 11.78 -15.10 -6.32
CA GLY A 239 11.08 -16.26 -5.75
C GLY A 239 10.45 -17.17 -6.79
N ASN A 240 10.12 -18.41 -6.41
CA ASN A 240 9.53 -19.42 -7.31
C ASN A 240 8.12 -19.03 -7.82
N SER A 241 7.42 -18.15 -7.14
CA SER A 241 6.04 -17.75 -7.46
C SER A 241 5.93 -16.70 -8.56
N SER A 242 6.99 -15.93 -8.81
CA SER A 242 6.96 -14.82 -9.77
C SER A 242 6.86 -15.29 -11.22
N LEU A 243 7.50 -16.42 -11.55
CA LEU A 243 7.45 -16.96 -12.92
C LEU A 243 6.06 -17.52 -13.25
N SER A 244 5.41 -18.23 -12.32
CA SER A 244 4.03 -18.74 -12.54
C SER A 244 3.05 -17.60 -12.76
N LEU A 245 3.11 -16.55 -11.96
CA LEU A 245 2.25 -15.39 -12.11
C LEU A 245 2.44 -14.69 -13.46
N ALA A 246 3.70 -14.51 -13.89
CA ALA A 246 4.00 -13.90 -15.19
C ALA A 246 3.52 -14.74 -16.38
N LEU A 247 3.45 -16.06 -16.24
CA LEU A 247 2.89 -16.95 -17.27
C LEU A 247 1.35 -16.93 -17.31
N GLU A 248 0.74 -16.56 -16.20
CA GLU A 248 -0.73 -16.53 -16.08
C GLU A 248 -1.34 -15.17 -16.41
N LEU A 249 -0.58 -14.09 -16.24
CA LEU A 249 -1.06 -12.74 -16.57
C LEU A 249 -0.99 -12.49 -18.08
N PRO A 250 -1.99 -11.73 -18.63
CA PRO A 250 -2.07 -11.44 -20.06
C PRO A 250 -1.00 -10.48 -20.56
#